data_1eb84ac5c35f4e2e551bfc398cc4d4e8
#
_entry.id   1eb84ac5c35f4e2e551bfc398cc4d4e8
#
_cell.length_a   1.000
_cell.length_b   1.000
_cell.length_c   1.000
_cell.angle_alpha   90.00
_cell.angle_beta   90.00
_cell.angle_gamma   90.00
#
_symmetry.space_group_name_H-M   'P 1'
#
loop_
_entity.id
_entity.type
_entity.pdbx_description
1 polymer ?
#
loop_
_entity_poly.entity_id
_entity_poly.type
_entity_poly.pdbx_seq_one_letter_code
_entity_poly.pdbx_strand_id
1 'polypeptide(L)'
;PVVLTMQDSKDALAEVVRSLCLSTIKPFVLIAPTRLHLSPAVETLLAQKDSLFIALNEDLYLGDAPRFLTRRDKTEMFATLIGQVPEPDSGGAVFFSTPPGTTWSQIKIQFRDGHTVTIWAGDQSGRYTYTQMGMASRKNGNPTEQWKLLEGFANSRGQIDWHSRYASDKLKKQKQELSKHLREFFRLDDDPIEWVKDTKTYRCKFRILPEGAEVY
;
A
#
# COMPACT_ATOMS: atom_id res chain seq x y z
N PRO A 1 -7.56 -3.98 12.43
CA PRO A 1 -6.83 -5.20 12.81
C PRO A 1 -7.51 -6.45 12.24
N VAL A 2 -6.76 -7.54 12.08
CA VAL A 2 -7.25 -8.85 11.69
C VAL A 2 -7.07 -9.78 12.89
N VAL A 3 -8.13 -10.50 13.26
CA VAL A 3 -8.14 -11.42 14.40
C VAL A 3 -8.57 -12.80 13.91
N LEU A 4 -7.74 -13.80 14.15
CA LEU A 4 -8.10 -15.21 13.93
C LEU A 4 -8.59 -15.79 15.26
N THR A 5 -9.75 -16.44 15.23
CA THR A 5 -10.33 -17.11 16.39
C THR A 5 -10.75 -18.53 16.06
N MET A 6 -10.64 -19.43 17.03
CA MET A 6 -11.11 -20.80 16.96
C MET A 6 -11.96 -21.07 18.20
N GLN A 7 -13.28 -21.04 18.04
CA GLN A 7 -14.23 -21.23 19.11
C GLN A 7 -15.10 -22.46 18.83
N ASP A 8 -15.45 -23.17 19.87
CA ASP A 8 -16.22 -24.44 19.84
C ASP A 8 -17.71 -24.24 20.18
N SER A 9 -18.09 -23.01 20.56
CA SER A 9 -19.47 -22.69 20.94
C SER A 9 -19.89 -21.28 20.52
N LYS A 10 -21.20 -21.05 20.43
CA LYS A 10 -21.78 -19.74 20.13
C LYS A 10 -21.49 -18.72 21.22
N ASP A 11 -21.50 -19.15 22.48
CA ASP A 11 -21.28 -18.28 23.63
C ASP A 11 -19.82 -17.82 23.71
N ALA A 12 -18.88 -18.72 23.44
CA ALA A 12 -17.45 -18.41 23.41
C ALA A 12 -17.12 -17.42 22.27
N LEU A 13 -17.71 -17.60 21.08
CA LEU A 13 -17.55 -16.66 19.98
C LEU A 13 -18.16 -15.27 20.32
N ALA A 14 -19.32 -15.26 20.95
CA ALA A 14 -19.98 -14.02 21.34
C ALA A 14 -19.16 -13.24 22.38
N GLU A 15 -18.51 -13.93 23.32
CA GLU A 15 -17.63 -13.32 24.33
C GLU A 15 -16.38 -12.70 23.68
N VAL A 16 -15.73 -13.42 22.77
CA VAL A 16 -14.59 -12.89 22.00
C VAL A 16 -14.99 -11.64 21.23
N VAL A 17 -16.13 -11.65 20.54
CA VAL A 17 -16.57 -10.49 19.76
C VAL A 17 -16.91 -9.31 20.66
N ARG A 18 -17.59 -9.52 21.80
CA ARG A 18 -17.84 -8.45 22.77
C ARG A 18 -16.55 -7.84 23.30
N SER A 19 -15.58 -8.68 23.67
CA SER A 19 -14.27 -8.22 24.14
C SER A 19 -13.56 -7.37 23.08
N LEU A 20 -13.56 -7.83 21.82
CA LEU A 20 -12.98 -7.07 20.71
C LEU A 20 -13.69 -5.74 20.47
N CYS A 21 -15.03 -5.73 20.50
CA CYS A 21 -15.83 -4.51 20.36
C CYS A 21 -15.57 -3.49 21.47
N LEU A 22 -15.25 -3.93 22.68
CA LEU A 22 -14.91 -3.06 23.81
C LEU A 22 -13.46 -2.56 23.76
N SER A 23 -12.53 -3.40 23.33
CA SER A 23 -11.10 -3.09 23.32
C SER A 23 -10.64 -2.34 22.08
N THR A 24 -11.41 -2.38 20.97
CA THR A 24 -11.04 -1.83 19.68
C THR A 24 -12.02 -0.75 19.23
N ILE A 25 -11.52 0.47 18.99
CA ILE A 25 -12.33 1.57 18.46
C ILE A 25 -12.53 1.42 16.95
N LYS A 26 -11.55 0.86 16.25
CA LYS A 26 -11.54 0.73 14.79
C LYS A 26 -12.26 -0.56 14.32
N PRO A 27 -12.84 -0.58 13.11
CA PRO A 27 -13.31 -1.80 12.47
C PRO A 27 -12.22 -2.88 12.41
N PHE A 28 -12.64 -4.14 12.48
CA PHE A 28 -11.73 -5.28 12.42
C PHE A 28 -12.28 -6.40 11.53
N VAL A 29 -11.40 -7.30 11.10
CA VAL A 29 -11.74 -8.53 10.41
C VAL A 29 -11.61 -9.68 11.39
N LEU A 30 -12.70 -10.41 11.61
CA LEU A 30 -12.71 -11.62 12.40
C LEU A 30 -12.70 -12.83 11.48
N ILE A 31 -11.70 -13.67 11.60
CA ILE A 31 -11.58 -14.90 10.81
C ILE A 31 -11.83 -16.09 11.72
N ALA A 32 -12.74 -16.98 11.30
CA ALA A 32 -13.03 -18.23 11.99
C ALA A 32 -13.05 -19.41 10.99
N PRO A 33 -12.86 -20.65 11.45
CA PRO A 33 -12.88 -21.83 10.58
C PRO A 33 -14.21 -21.99 9.83
N THR A 34 -15.34 -21.73 10.51
CA THR A 34 -16.69 -21.91 9.98
C THR A 34 -17.65 -20.83 10.49
N ARG A 35 -18.86 -20.72 9.88
CA ARG A 35 -19.98 -19.90 10.39
C ARG A 35 -20.83 -20.61 11.43
N LEU A 36 -20.55 -21.84 11.78
CA LEU A 36 -21.41 -22.69 12.63
C LEU A 36 -21.78 -22.01 13.96
N HIS A 37 -20.87 -21.25 14.54
CA HIS A 37 -21.04 -20.57 15.82
C HIS A 37 -21.41 -19.09 15.68
N LEU A 38 -21.56 -18.58 14.47
CA LEU A 38 -21.99 -17.20 14.20
C LEU A 38 -23.48 -17.06 14.49
N SER A 39 -23.84 -16.33 15.54
CA SER A 39 -25.24 -16.06 15.89
C SER A 39 -25.69 -14.71 15.35
N PRO A 40 -27.01 -14.46 15.14
CA PRO A 40 -27.53 -13.17 14.71
C PRO A 40 -27.13 -12.01 15.61
N ALA A 41 -26.98 -12.27 16.91
CA ALA A 41 -26.53 -11.27 17.89
C ALA A 41 -25.08 -10.86 17.63
N VAL A 42 -24.21 -11.82 17.29
CA VAL A 42 -22.81 -11.57 16.92
C VAL A 42 -22.72 -10.83 15.60
N GLU A 43 -23.52 -11.20 14.60
CA GLU A 43 -23.60 -10.47 13.32
C GLU A 43 -24.01 -9.01 13.53
N THR A 44 -24.99 -8.75 14.40
CA THR A 44 -25.43 -7.39 14.74
C THR A 44 -24.28 -6.58 15.39
N LEU A 45 -23.54 -7.18 16.33
CA LEU A 45 -22.40 -6.52 16.96
C LEU A 45 -21.29 -6.19 15.97
N LEU A 46 -20.99 -7.11 15.06
CA LEU A 46 -20.00 -6.89 14.01
C LEU A 46 -20.44 -5.78 13.04
N ALA A 47 -21.73 -5.79 12.65
CA ALA A 47 -22.30 -4.75 11.79
C ALA A 47 -22.27 -3.36 12.44
N GLN A 48 -22.60 -3.27 13.76
CA GLN A 48 -22.50 -2.00 14.51
C GLN A 48 -21.07 -1.44 14.61
N LYS A 49 -20.08 -2.31 14.47
CA LYS A 49 -18.66 -1.95 14.46
C LYS A 49 -18.06 -1.90 13.04
N ASP A 50 -18.92 -2.02 12.02
CA ASP A 50 -18.52 -2.10 10.62
C ASP A 50 -17.40 -3.13 10.37
N SER A 51 -17.43 -4.19 11.14
CA SER A 51 -16.43 -5.25 11.16
C SER A 51 -16.88 -6.43 10.31
N LEU A 52 -15.92 -7.12 9.69
CA LEU A 52 -16.17 -8.21 8.76
C LEU A 52 -15.92 -9.56 9.43
N PHE A 53 -16.83 -10.53 9.16
CA PHE A 53 -16.61 -11.94 9.50
C PHE A 53 -16.24 -12.73 8.24
N ILE A 54 -15.16 -13.51 8.32
CA ILE A 54 -14.71 -14.41 7.27
C ILE A 54 -14.70 -15.84 7.80
N ALA A 55 -15.43 -16.73 7.13
CA ALA A 55 -15.38 -18.17 7.39
C ALA A 55 -14.41 -18.83 6.40
N LEU A 56 -13.35 -19.47 6.92
CA LEU A 56 -12.32 -20.07 6.08
C LEU A 56 -12.88 -21.11 5.09
N ASN A 57 -13.80 -21.95 5.55
CA ASN A 57 -14.41 -23.02 4.73
C ASN A 57 -15.33 -22.52 3.63
N GLU A 58 -15.98 -21.36 3.82
CA GLU A 58 -16.98 -20.83 2.90
C GLU A 58 -16.42 -19.72 2.00
N ASP A 59 -15.61 -18.84 2.56
CA ASP A 59 -15.15 -17.63 1.90
C ASP A 59 -13.80 -17.80 1.19
N LEU A 60 -13.03 -18.83 1.58
CA LEU A 60 -11.70 -19.09 1.03
C LEU A 60 -11.58 -20.51 0.47
N TYR A 61 -10.62 -20.71 -0.43
CA TYR A 61 -10.19 -22.03 -0.88
C TYR A 61 -8.68 -22.03 -1.16
N LEU A 62 -8.08 -23.22 -1.12
CA LEU A 62 -6.67 -23.37 -1.46
C LEU A 62 -6.55 -23.53 -2.97
N GLY A 63 -5.75 -22.65 -3.61
CA GLY A 63 -5.45 -22.73 -5.04
C GLY A 63 -4.35 -23.76 -5.36
N ASP A 64 -4.02 -23.91 -6.63
CA ASP A 64 -3.00 -24.86 -7.12
C ASP A 64 -1.58 -24.56 -6.59
N ALA A 65 -1.28 -23.30 -6.29
CA ALA A 65 -0.14 -22.92 -5.46
C ALA A 65 -0.61 -22.84 -4.00
N PRO A 66 0.28 -22.98 -2.97
CA PRO A 66 -0.12 -22.93 -1.56
C PRO A 66 -0.49 -21.49 -1.13
N ARG A 67 -1.55 -20.96 -1.74
CA ARG A 67 -2.13 -19.65 -1.41
C ARG A 67 -3.65 -19.76 -1.26
N PHE A 68 -4.19 -19.00 -0.32
CA PHE A 68 -5.63 -18.87 -0.18
C PHE A 68 -6.18 -17.91 -1.23
N LEU A 69 -7.26 -18.33 -1.88
CA LEU A 69 -8.04 -17.55 -2.82
C LEU A 69 -9.44 -17.32 -2.25
N THR A 70 -10.07 -16.20 -2.59
CA THR A 70 -11.44 -15.90 -2.18
C THR A 70 -12.44 -16.50 -3.16
N ARG A 71 -13.56 -17.06 -2.65
CA ARG A 71 -14.68 -17.57 -3.47
C ARG A 71 -15.56 -16.44 -4.00
N ARG A 72 -15.60 -15.30 -3.29
CA ARG A 72 -16.33 -14.09 -3.70
C ARG A 72 -15.37 -13.03 -4.21
N ASP A 73 -15.87 -12.07 -4.96
CA ASP A 73 -15.08 -10.92 -5.37
C ASP A 73 -14.52 -10.18 -4.15
N LYS A 74 -13.23 -9.88 -4.18
CA LYS A 74 -12.55 -9.24 -3.05
C LYS A 74 -13.11 -7.85 -2.76
N THR A 75 -13.45 -7.10 -3.80
CA THR A 75 -13.98 -5.75 -3.68
C THR A 75 -15.34 -5.77 -3.00
N GLU A 76 -16.21 -6.72 -3.37
CA GLU A 76 -17.51 -6.90 -2.76
C GLU A 76 -17.39 -7.38 -1.31
N MET A 77 -16.53 -8.36 -1.03
CA MET A 77 -16.31 -8.89 0.31
C MET A 77 -15.80 -7.85 1.31
N PHE A 78 -14.95 -6.95 0.86
CA PHE A 78 -14.36 -5.89 1.70
C PHE A 78 -15.04 -4.52 1.51
N ALA A 79 -16.12 -4.42 0.74
CA ALA A 79 -16.77 -3.14 0.43
C ALA A 79 -17.12 -2.31 1.68
N THR A 80 -17.64 -2.98 2.74
CA THR A 80 -17.98 -2.33 4.01
C THR A 80 -16.76 -1.75 4.73
N LEU A 81 -15.61 -2.41 4.62
CA LEU A 81 -14.36 -1.95 5.21
C LEU A 81 -13.65 -0.92 4.33
N ILE A 82 -13.72 -1.07 3.01
CA ILE A 82 -13.10 -0.15 2.04
C ILE A 82 -13.81 1.20 2.06
N GLY A 83 -15.14 1.22 2.18
CA GLY A 83 -15.92 2.46 2.30
C GLY A 83 -15.68 3.23 3.60
N GLN A 84 -15.06 2.61 4.60
CA GLN A 84 -14.72 3.20 5.89
C GLN A 84 -13.23 3.34 6.15
N VAL A 85 -12.39 2.80 5.26
CA VAL A 85 -11.01 3.27 5.19
C VAL A 85 -11.13 4.74 4.81
N PRO A 86 -10.90 5.71 5.73
CA PRO A 86 -10.88 7.10 5.34
C PRO A 86 -9.96 7.16 4.12
N GLU A 87 -10.39 7.76 3.06
CA GLU A 87 -9.43 8.28 2.07
C GLU A 87 -8.35 8.90 2.93
N PRO A 88 -7.07 8.52 2.82
CA PRO A 88 -6.06 8.92 3.80
C PRO A 88 -5.76 10.41 3.67
N ASP A 89 -6.70 11.22 4.16
CA ASP A 89 -6.56 12.66 4.45
C ASP A 89 -5.81 12.90 5.75
N SER A 90 -5.53 11.86 6.49
CA SER A 90 -4.72 11.96 7.70
C SER A 90 -3.26 11.68 7.33
N GLY A 91 -2.43 12.71 7.33
CA GLY A 91 -1.00 12.79 7.08
C GLY A 91 -0.08 11.79 7.80
N GLY A 92 -0.47 10.52 7.84
CA GLY A 92 0.37 9.41 8.24
C GLY A 92 0.93 8.71 7.01
N ALA A 93 2.25 8.55 6.93
CA ALA A 93 2.90 7.83 5.87
C ALA A 93 2.32 6.41 5.75
N VAL A 94 1.73 6.11 4.61
CA VAL A 94 1.30 4.76 4.24
C VAL A 94 2.53 4.03 3.72
N PHE A 95 2.65 2.75 4.00
CA PHE A 95 3.73 1.93 3.46
C PHE A 95 3.20 1.03 2.35
N PHE A 96 4.00 0.82 1.33
CA PHE A 96 3.69 -0.19 0.32
C PHE A 96 3.89 -1.58 0.92
N SER A 97 2.96 -2.50 0.64
CA SER A 97 3.05 -3.90 1.09
C SER A 97 4.04 -4.66 0.19
N THR A 98 5.34 -4.37 0.36
CA THR A 98 6.41 -4.96 -0.45
C THR A 98 6.54 -6.45 -0.14
N PRO A 99 6.42 -7.36 -1.14
CA PRO A 99 6.62 -8.78 -0.93
C PRO A 99 8.03 -9.09 -0.41
N PRO A 100 8.20 -10.11 0.45
CA PRO A 100 9.52 -10.53 0.92
C PRO A 100 10.46 -10.87 -0.24
N GLY A 101 11.72 -10.43 -0.15
CA GLY A 101 12.73 -10.66 -1.19
C GLY A 101 12.63 -9.77 -2.43
N THR A 102 11.72 -8.80 -2.44
CA THR A 102 11.63 -7.82 -3.53
C THR A 102 12.87 -6.95 -3.58
N THR A 103 13.38 -6.73 -4.79
CA THR A 103 14.45 -5.79 -5.09
C THR A 103 13.92 -4.59 -5.88
N TRP A 104 14.69 -3.50 -5.94
CA TRP A 104 14.29 -2.30 -6.68
C TRP A 104 13.99 -2.57 -8.16
N SER A 105 14.70 -3.50 -8.79
CA SER A 105 14.49 -3.87 -10.20
C SER A 105 13.12 -4.48 -10.50
N GLN A 106 12.43 -4.98 -9.49
CA GLN A 106 11.09 -5.57 -9.58
C GLN A 106 9.97 -4.56 -9.33
N ILE A 107 10.34 -3.33 -8.94
CA ILE A 107 9.39 -2.25 -8.69
C ILE A 107 9.18 -1.44 -9.97
N LYS A 108 7.91 -1.15 -10.24
CA LYS A 108 7.49 -0.27 -11.32
C LYS A 108 6.57 0.81 -10.76
N ILE A 109 6.86 2.06 -11.09
CA ILE A 109 6.06 3.24 -10.72
C ILE A 109 5.60 3.91 -12.01
N GLN A 110 4.32 4.21 -12.13
CA GLN A 110 3.77 4.96 -13.26
C GLN A 110 2.93 6.11 -12.76
N PHE A 111 3.24 7.31 -13.21
CA PHE A 111 2.40 8.48 -13.00
C PHE A 111 1.07 8.34 -13.73
N ARG A 112 -0.02 8.69 -13.07
CA ARG A 112 -1.38 8.74 -13.63
C ARG A 112 -1.81 10.17 -13.90
N ASP A 113 -1.34 11.05 -13.03
CA ASP A 113 -1.49 12.49 -13.08
C ASP A 113 -0.38 13.13 -12.23
N GLY A 114 -0.34 14.45 -12.11
CA GLY A 114 0.66 15.16 -11.32
C GLY A 114 0.62 14.86 -9.80
N HIS A 115 -0.39 14.12 -9.33
CA HIS A 115 -0.64 13.89 -7.90
C HIS A 115 -0.66 12.41 -7.51
N THR A 116 -0.79 11.49 -8.48
CA THR A 116 -1.05 10.07 -8.25
C THR A 116 -0.13 9.19 -9.07
N VAL A 117 0.33 8.10 -8.46
CA VAL A 117 1.08 7.03 -9.12
C VAL A 117 0.40 5.68 -8.92
N THR A 118 0.56 4.79 -9.90
CA THR A 118 0.32 3.36 -9.70
C THR A 118 1.66 2.66 -9.54
N ILE A 119 1.74 1.78 -8.56
CA ILE A 119 2.94 1.04 -8.19
C ILE A 119 2.67 -0.45 -8.33
N TRP A 120 3.65 -1.18 -8.85
CA TRP A 120 3.65 -2.65 -8.92
C TRP A 120 4.97 -3.18 -8.35
N ALA A 121 4.87 -4.28 -7.58
CA ALA A 121 5.99 -5.07 -7.11
C ALA A 121 5.57 -6.55 -7.05
N GLY A 122 6.02 -7.35 -8.01
CA GLY A 122 5.52 -8.71 -8.19
C GLY A 122 4.00 -8.72 -8.44
N ASP A 123 3.27 -9.51 -7.67
CA ASP A 123 1.80 -9.63 -7.74
C ASP A 123 1.06 -8.51 -6.98
N GLN A 124 1.77 -7.65 -6.26
CA GLN A 124 1.18 -6.54 -5.53
C GLN A 124 1.12 -5.29 -6.40
N SER A 125 -0.01 -4.60 -6.34
CA SER A 125 -0.16 -3.29 -6.98
C SER A 125 -1.06 -2.38 -6.15
N GLY A 126 -0.87 -1.07 -6.30
CA GLY A 126 -1.69 -0.09 -5.60
C GLY A 126 -1.55 1.30 -6.22
N ARG A 127 -2.54 2.15 -5.96
CA ARG A 127 -2.52 3.56 -6.35
C ARG A 127 -2.24 4.41 -5.12
N TYR A 128 -1.33 5.36 -5.25
CA TYR A 128 -0.88 6.22 -4.14
C TYR A 128 -0.76 7.67 -4.59
N THR A 129 -1.16 8.58 -3.72
CA THR A 129 -0.93 10.01 -3.88
C THR A 129 0.43 10.41 -3.27
N TYR A 130 0.93 11.59 -3.65
CA TYR A 130 2.15 12.13 -3.02
C TYR A 130 2.02 12.29 -1.51
N THR A 131 0.80 12.56 -0.99
CA THR A 131 0.52 12.65 0.45
C THR A 131 0.71 11.29 1.13
N GLN A 132 0.17 10.22 0.55
CA GLN A 132 0.31 8.85 1.06
C GLN A 132 1.76 8.37 1.04
N MET A 133 2.54 8.81 0.05
CA MET A 133 3.98 8.52 -0.03
C MET A 133 4.84 9.41 0.88
N GLY A 134 4.23 10.26 1.73
CA GLY A 134 4.95 11.14 2.64
C GLY A 134 5.63 12.33 1.96
N MET A 135 5.24 12.64 0.71
CA MET A 135 5.84 13.71 -0.10
C MET A 135 4.95 14.95 -0.20
N ALA A 136 4.12 15.20 0.82
CA ALA A 136 3.36 16.43 0.98
C ALA A 136 4.08 17.42 1.90
N SER A 137 4.05 18.69 1.53
CA SER A 137 4.58 19.77 2.35
C SER A 137 3.68 19.98 3.60
N ARG A 138 4.27 19.88 4.78
CA ARG A 138 3.56 20.13 6.05
C ARG A 138 3.01 21.56 6.15
N LYS A 139 3.54 22.50 5.38
CA LYS A 139 3.17 23.92 5.46
C LYS A 139 1.90 24.24 4.68
N ASN A 140 1.70 23.62 3.52
CA ASN A 140 0.64 23.98 2.58
C ASN A 140 -0.01 22.79 1.86
N GLY A 141 0.34 21.55 2.22
CA GLY A 141 -0.20 20.34 1.61
C GLY A 141 0.24 20.05 0.17
N ASN A 142 1.00 20.95 -0.46
CA ASN A 142 1.44 20.78 -1.85
C ASN A 142 2.53 19.70 -2.01
N PRO A 143 2.71 19.13 -3.22
CA PRO A 143 3.80 18.21 -3.51
C PRO A 143 5.17 18.82 -3.19
N THR A 144 6.02 18.06 -2.51
CA THR A 144 7.38 18.48 -2.17
C THR A 144 8.31 18.43 -3.38
N GLU A 145 9.52 19.00 -3.24
CA GLU A 145 10.57 18.90 -4.27
C GLU A 145 10.99 17.44 -4.54
N GLN A 146 10.83 16.54 -3.58
CA GLN A 146 11.07 15.10 -3.76
C GLN A 146 10.06 14.48 -4.73
N TRP A 147 8.77 14.85 -4.62
CA TRP A 147 7.76 14.40 -5.57
C TRP A 147 8.03 14.93 -6.99
N LYS A 148 8.34 16.22 -7.11
CA LYS A 148 8.71 16.82 -8.39
C LYS A 148 9.96 16.18 -9.01
N LEU A 149 10.93 15.79 -8.18
CA LEU A 149 12.11 15.09 -8.66
C LEU A 149 11.77 13.66 -9.11
N LEU A 150 10.86 12.97 -8.42
CA LEU A 150 10.36 11.66 -8.84
C LEU A 150 9.66 11.75 -10.19
N GLU A 151 8.81 12.76 -10.39
CA GLU A 151 8.17 13.06 -11.68
C GLU A 151 9.23 13.41 -12.76
N GLY A 152 10.26 14.15 -12.38
CA GLY A 152 11.40 14.45 -13.24
C GLY A 152 12.11 13.18 -13.74
N PHE A 153 12.33 12.19 -12.87
CA PHE A 153 12.84 10.89 -13.27
C PHE A 153 11.89 10.16 -14.23
N ALA A 154 10.58 10.21 -14.00
CA ALA A 154 9.60 9.62 -14.89
C ALA A 154 9.69 10.20 -16.31
N ASN A 155 9.71 11.53 -16.41
CA ASN A 155 9.80 12.26 -17.67
C ASN A 155 11.17 12.10 -18.39
N SER A 156 12.20 11.70 -17.64
CA SER A 156 13.56 11.47 -18.14
C SER A 156 13.91 9.99 -18.25
N ARG A 157 12.90 9.09 -18.33
CA ARG A 157 13.08 7.63 -18.46
C ARG A 157 13.96 7.03 -17.35
N GLY A 158 13.84 7.55 -16.13
CA GLY A 158 14.56 7.07 -14.96
C GLY A 158 16.01 7.58 -14.82
N GLN A 159 16.43 8.55 -15.62
CA GLN A 159 17.79 9.10 -15.57
C GLN A 159 17.78 10.61 -15.57
N ILE A 160 18.59 11.23 -14.70
CA ILE A 160 18.79 12.68 -14.65
C ILE A 160 20.30 12.98 -14.59
N ASP A 161 20.76 13.78 -15.55
CA ASP A 161 22.11 14.37 -15.57
C ASP A 161 22.09 15.85 -15.16
N TRP A 162 23.27 16.46 -15.10
CA TRP A 162 23.43 17.87 -14.76
C TRP A 162 22.92 18.85 -15.84
N HIS A 163 22.65 18.37 -17.06
CA HIS A 163 22.11 19.16 -18.17
C HIS A 163 20.58 19.05 -18.26
N SER A 164 19.99 18.16 -17.47
CA SER A 164 18.53 17.99 -17.39
C SER A 164 17.88 19.27 -16.84
N ARG A 165 16.73 19.63 -17.37
CA ARG A 165 15.89 20.73 -16.83
C ARG A 165 15.48 20.52 -15.37
N TYR A 166 15.62 19.28 -14.85
CA TYR A 166 15.37 18.93 -13.46
C TYR A 166 16.63 19.01 -12.58
N ALA A 167 17.79 19.30 -13.16
CA ALA A 167 19.01 19.50 -12.41
C ALA A 167 19.00 20.85 -11.69
N SER A 168 19.48 20.86 -10.48
CA SER A 168 19.71 22.06 -9.67
C SER A 168 20.94 21.88 -8.81
N ASP A 169 21.51 22.96 -8.29
CA ASP A 169 22.63 22.91 -7.33
C ASP A 169 22.32 22.03 -6.11
N LYS A 170 21.04 21.81 -5.84
CA LYS A 170 20.53 20.99 -4.72
C LYS A 170 20.22 19.55 -5.12
N LEU A 171 20.46 19.15 -6.40
CA LEU A 171 20.05 17.83 -6.92
C LEU A 171 20.55 16.67 -6.05
N LYS A 172 21.81 16.73 -5.61
CA LYS A 172 22.39 15.69 -4.72
C LYS A 172 21.60 15.55 -3.42
N LYS A 173 21.26 16.67 -2.78
CA LYS A 173 20.48 16.67 -1.53
C LYS A 173 19.03 16.19 -1.78
N GLN A 174 18.40 16.70 -2.83
CA GLN A 174 17.02 16.29 -3.20
C GLN A 174 16.96 14.80 -3.51
N LYS A 175 17.97 14.23 -4.20
CA LYS A 175 18.09 12.79 -4.44
C LYS A 175 18.21 12.00 -3.14
N GLN A 176 19.03 12.45 -2.18
CA GLN A 176 19.20 11.78 -0.89
C GLN A 176 17.87 11.73 -0.11
N GLU A 177 17.13 12.85 -0.07
CA GLU A 177 15.83 12.92 0.58
C GLU A 177 14.79 12.03 -0.14
N LEU A 178 14.77 12.06 -1.48
CA LEU A 178 13.90 11.18 -2.26
C LEU A 178 14.22 9.70 -2.00
N SER A 179 15.50 9.33 -2.00
CA SER A 179 15.93 7.96 -1.69
C SER A 179 15.49 7.52 -0.29
N LYS A 180 15.55 8.42 0.68
CA LYS A 180 15.08 8.15 2.04
C LYS A 180 13.57 7.88 2.06
N HIS A 181 12.76 8.74 1.47
CA HIS A 181 11.31 8.55 1.38
C HIS A 181 10.93 7.26 0.69
N LEU A 182 11.57 6.93 -0.43
CA LEU A 182 11.30 5.68 -1.15
C LEU A 182 11.68 4.44 -0.31
N ARG A 183 12.83 4.44 0.35
CA ARG A 183 13.23 3.33 1.24
C ARG A 183 12.24 3.14 2.38
N GLU A 184 11.80 4.21 3.02
CA GLU A 184 10.79 4.17 4.09
C GLU A 184 9.45 3.63 3.57
N PHE A 185 8.98 4.14 2.42
CA PHE A 185 7.71 3.76 1.83
C PHE A 185 7.68 2.28 1.40
N PHE A 186 8.75 1.79 0.74
CA PHE A 186 8.86 0.40 0.28
C PHE A 186 9.46 -0.55 1.32
N ARG A 187 10.00 -0.04 2.43
CA ARG A 187 10.73 -0.80 3.45
C ARG A 187 11.89 -1.61 2.87
N LEU A 188 12.66 -1.00 1.98
CA LEU A 188 13.85 -1.55 1.37
C LEU A 188 15.09 -0.75 1.83
N ASP A 189 16.15 -1.46 2.20
CA ASP A 189 17.35 -0.82 2.75
C ASP A 189 18.29 -0.23 1.68
N ASP A 190 18.33 -0.85 0.50
CA ASP A 190 19.18 -0.42 -0.60
C ASP A 190 18.79 0.96 -1.15
N ASP A 191 19.79 1.69 -1.67
CA ASP A 191 19.53 2.98 -2.34
C ASP A 191 18.80 2.76 -3.68
N PRO A 192 17.60 3.35 -3.86
CA PRO A 192 16.82 3.22 -5.10
C PRO A 192 17.40 3.94 -6.30
N ILE A 193 18.33 4.89 -6.07
CA ILE A 193 18.88 5.75 -7.12
C ILE A 193 20.40 5.73 -7.03
N GLU A 194 21.07 5.18 -8.03
CA GLU A 194 22.51 5.09 -8.11
C GLU A 194 23.13 6.23 -8.91
N TRP A 195 24.41 6.49 -8.65
CA TRP A 195 25.23 7.39 -9.45
C TRP A 195 26.04 6.59 -10.46
N VAL A 196 25.82 6.83 -11.75
CA VAL A 196 26.58 6.21 -12.85
C VAL A 196 27.72 7.13 -13.22
N LYS A 197 28.95 6.72 -12.93
CA LYS A 197 30.16 7.55 -13.09
C LYS A 197 30.47 7.87 -14.55
N ASP A 198 30.28 6.90 -15.43
CA ASP A 198 30.66 7.02 -16.85
C ASP A 198 29.81 8.06 -17.58
N THR A 199 28.54 8.11 -17.28
CA THR A 199 27.57 9.05 -17.88
C THR A 199 27.31 10.28 -17.02
N LYS A 200 27.86 10.32 -15.79
CA LYS A 200 27.62 11.37 -14.80
C LYS A 200 26.12 11.61 -14.58
N THR A 201 25.35 10.53 -14.44
CA THR A 201 23.89 10.57 -14.28
C THR A 201 23.45 9.90 -12.98
N TYR A 202 22.35 10.37 -12.40
CA TYR A 202 21.57 9.62 -11.43
C TYR A 202 20.59 8.72 -12.17
N ARG A 203 20.56 7.43 -11.82
CA ARG A 203 19.69 6.43 -12.45
C ARG A 203 18.86 5.68 -11.42
N CYS A 204 17.55 5.59 -11.64
CA CYS A 204 16.67 4.75 -10.84
C CYS A 204 16.98 3.26 -11.08
N LYS A 205 17.04 2.47 -10.00
CA LYS A 205 17.15 1.01 -10.07
C LYS A 205 15.78 0.35 -10.32
N PHE A 206 14.70 1.09 -10.25
CA PHE A 206 13.33 0.67 -10.52
C PHE A 206 12.84 1.26 -11.84
N ARG A 207 11.81 0.63 -12.41
CA ARG A 207 11.19 1.16 -13.63
C ARG A 207 10.25 2.31 -13.27
N ILE A 208 10.41 3.46 -13.92
CA ILE A 208 9.53 4.61 -13.73
C ILE A 208 9.04 5.14 -15.07
N LEU A 209 7.75 5.45 -15.14
CA LEU A 209 7.08 5.86 -16.38
C LEU A 209 6.28 7.14 -16.14
N PRO A 210 6.28 8.07 -17.10
CA PRO A 210 5.45 9.25 -17.06
C PRO A 210 3.96 8.91 -17.28
N GLU A 211 3.12 9.92 -17.13
CA GLU A 211 1.70 9.87 -17.47
C GLU A 211 1.50 9.50 -18.96
N GLY A 212 0.49 8.67 -19.24
CA GLY A 212 0.15 8.25 -20.61
C GLY A 212 1.12 7.27 -21.28
N ALA A 213 2.20 6.86 -20.60
CA ALA A 213 3.08 5.84 -21.15
C ALA A 213 2.37 4.48 -21.21
N GLU A 214 2.43 3.82 -22.38
CA GLU A 214 1.92 2.46 -22.52
C GLU A 214 2.75 1.46 -21.72
N VAL A 215 2.05 0.55 -21.08
CA VAL A 215 2.62 -0.50 -20.24
C VAL A 215 2.73 -1.75 -21.09
N TYR A 216 3.89 -1.93 -21.74
CA TYR A 216 4.27 -3.20 -22.36
C TYR A 216 5.05 -4.07 -21.39
#